data_cfadb9e2e937e40d919c3231304c1de7
#
_entry.id   cfadb9e2e937e40d919c3231304c1de7
#
_cell.length_a   1.000
_cell.length_b   1.000
_cell.length_c   1.000
_cell.angle_alpha   90.00
_cell.angle_beta   90.00
_cell.angle_gamma   90.00
#
_symmetry.space_group_name_H-M   'P 1'
#
loop_
_entity.id
_entity.type
_entity.pdbx_description
1 polymer ?
#
loop_
_entity_poly.entity_id
_entity_poly.type
_entity_poly.pdbx_seq_one_letter_code
_entity_poly.pdbx_strand_id
1 'polypeptide(L)'
;MLFYDFEVFKYDWLVVVIDMTEKKQHIIINNNEELDSLYQAKKNDIWVGFNSNHYDQYILKGILCGFDPKRINDFIIVKGNPGWKFSSLLRKIPLNNYDVMLNLDKGLKWFEGSMGNNIKETGVPFDIDRKLTEAEIAETVKYCIHDVEQTIEVFLQRKEEFNGRLELVKLACKGKALDLSLISKTKPQLTAIVLDAHRQGDRGDEFDIDFPN
;
A
#
# COMPACT_ATOMS: atom_id res chain seq x y z
N MET A 1 -9.67 1.67 10.97
CA MET A 1 -9.13 1.92 9.60
C MET A 1 -7.98 2.89 9.74
N LEU A 2 -6.85 2.58 9.15
CA LEU A 2 -5.61 3.34 9.24
C LEU A 2 -5.21 3.85 7.86
N PHE A 3 -4.82 5.12 7.77
CA PHE A 3 -4.25 5.70 6.56
C PHE A 3 -2.77 5.90 6.79
N TYR A 4 -1.93 5.55 5.81
CA TYR A 4 -0.48 5.51 6.01
C TYR A 4 0.29 5.85 4.74
N ASP A 5 1.49 6.38 4.96
CA ASP A 5 2.45 6.71 3.92
C ASP A 5 3.88 6.63 4.48
N PHE A 6 4.84 6.20 3.67
CA PHE A 6 6.24 6.01 4.04
C PHE A 6 7.17 6.94 3.28
N GLU A 7 8.12 7.52 3.99
CA GLU A 7 9.26 8.24 3.41
C GLU A 7 10.56 7.50 3.70
N VAL A 8 11.33 7.19 2.65
CA VAL A 8 12.55 6.38 2.77
C VAL A 8 13.74 7.10 2.16
N PHE A 9 14.73 7.37 3.01
CA PHE A 9 16.03 7.96 2.67
C PHE A 9 17.14 6.91 2.79
N LYS A 10 18.38 7.30 2.51
CA LYS A 10 19.51 6.37 2.58
C LYS A 10 19.76 5.82 3.98
N TYR A 11 19.60 6.64 5.01
CA TYR A 11 19.92 6.29 6.41
C TYR A 11 18.75 6.51 7.37
N ASP A 12 17.63 7.01 6.86
CA ASP A 12 16.46 7.30 7.65
C ASP A 12 15.20 6.84 6.92
N TRP A 13 14.20 6.49 7.69
CA TRP A 13 12.84 6.28 7.22
C TRP A 13 11.85 6.81 8.23
N LEU A 14 10.69 7.20 7.76
CA LEU A 14 9.57 7.52 8.64
C LEU A 14 8.26 7.04 8.03
N VAL A 15 7.30 6.85 8.89
CA VAL A 15 5.91 6.57 8.50
C VAL A 15 4.97 7.44 9.33
N VAL A 16 3.96 7.96 8.67
CA VAL A 16 2.81 8.56 9.32
C VAL A 16 1.64 7.61 9.18
N VAL A 17 0.96 7.33 10.29
CA VAL A 17 -0.25 6.52 10.33
C VAL A 17 -1.34 7.29 11.05
N ILE A 18 -2.47 7.53 10.39
CA ILE A 18 -3.65 8.17 10.98
C ILE A 18 -4.72 7.11 11.21
N ASP A 19 -5.01 6.80 12.47
CA ASP A 19 -6.10 5.92 12.87
C ASP A 19 -7.41 6.70 12.97
N MET A 20 -8.29 6.50 11.98
CA MET A 20 -9.58 7.20 11.93
C MET A 20 -10.57 6.69 12.99
N THR A 21 -10.36 5.49 13.54
CA THR A 21 -11.22 4.92 14.56
C THR A 21 -10.90 5.52 15.93
N GLU A 22 -9.62 5.58 16.27
CA GLU A 22 -9.15 6.14 17.54
C GLU A 22 -8.91 7.65 17.47
N LYS A 23 -8.97 8.25 16.26
CA LYS A 23 -8.63 9.65 15.98
C LYS A 23 -7.22 9.98 16.47
N LYS A 24 -6.30 9.08 16.21
CA LYS A 24 -4.91 9.18 16.67
C LYS A 24 -3.96 9.19 15.48
N GLN A 25 -2.95 10.04 15.58
CA GLN A 25 -1.84 10.08 14.64
C GLN A 25 -0.60 9.47 15.28
N HIS A 26 0.03 8.56 14.55
CA HIS A 26 1.32 7.96 14.89
C HIS A 26 2.37 8.45 13.90
N ILE A 27 3.49 8.92 14.42
CA ILE A 27 4.67 9.32 13.63
C ILE A 27 5.82 8.46 14.14
N ILE A 28 6.31 7.57 13.32
CA ILE A 28 7.35 6.62 13.69
C ILE A 28 8.57 6.88 12.80
N ILE A 29 9.72 7.10 13.41
CA ILE A 29 10.97 7.45 12.73
C ILE A 29 12.05 6.46 13.16
N ASN A 30 12.60 5.69 12.23
CA ASN A 30 13.69 4.73 12.47
C ASN A 30 13.45 3.74 13.64
N ASN A 31 12.21 3.52 14.02
CA ASN A 31 11.85 2.70 15.19
C ASN A 31 11.05 1.46 14.77
N ASN A 32 11.77 0.38 14.47
CA ASN A 32 11.16 -0.88 14.03
C ASN A 32 10.27 -1.52 15.10
N GLU A 33 10.62 -1.38 16.38
CA GLU A 33 9.87 -1.98 17.49
C GLU A 33 8.52 -1.28 17.69
N GLU A 34 8.49 0.04 17.55
CA GLU A 34 7.26 0.82 17.61
C GLU A 34 6.35 0.51 16.43
N LEU A 35 6.92 0.38 15.21
CA LEU A 35 6.16 -0.01 14.03
C LEU A 35 5.58 -1.41 14.18
N ASP A 36 6.36 -2.39 14.67
CA ASP A 36 5.86 -3.75 14.92
C ASP A 36 4.75 -3.74 15.97
N SER A 37 4.92 -3.00 17.06
CA SER A 37 3.91 -2.86 18.12
C SER A 37 2.60 -2.30 17.57
N LEU A 38 2.66 -1.24 16.76
CA LEU A 38 1.47 -0.68 16.10
C LEU A 38 0.84 -1.69 15.14
N TYR A 39 1.66 -2.35 14.31
CA TYR A 39 1.17 -3.36 13.38
C TYR A 39 0.49 -4.52 14.12
N GLN A 40 1.09 -5.09 15.17
CA GLN A 40 0.49 -6.19 15.94
C GLN A 40 -0.86 -5.79 16.54
N ALA A 41 -0.96 -4.56 17.06
CA ALA A 41 -2.21 -4.03 17.60
C ALA A 41 -3.30 -3.84 16.54
N LYS A 42 -2.92 -3.55 15.29
CA LYS A 42 -3.81 -3.12 14.19
C LYS A 42 -3.80 -4.04 12.97
N LYS A 43 -3.19 -5.22 13.03
CA LYS A 43 -3.05 -6.14 11.88
C LYS A 43 -4.37 -6.65 11.29
N ASN A 44 -5.45 -6.60 12.08
CA ASN A 44 -6.78 -7.00 11.63
C ASN A 44 -7.57 -5.83 11.02
N ASP A 45 -7.08 -4.60 11.16
CA ASP A 45 -7.70 -3.41 10.57
C ASP A 45 -7.37 -3.29 9.07
N ILE A 46 -8.13 -2.45 8.39
CA ILE A 46 -7.83 -2.09 7.00
C ILE A 46 -6.82 -0.94 7.00
N TRP A 47 -5.71 -1.14 6.31
CA TRP A 47 -4.68 -0.16 6.05
C TRP A 47 -4.89 0.43 4.66
N VAL A 48 -4.93 1.74 4.56
CA VAL A 48 -5.24 2.48 3.35
C VAL A 48 -4.08 3.36 2.96
N GLY A 49 -3.59 3.24 1.75
CA GLY A 49 -2.53 4.09 1.22
C GLY A 49 -2.78 4.47 -0.23
N PHE A 50 -2.02 5.43 -0.73
CA PHE A 50 -2.02 5.82 -2.14
C PHE A 50 -0.86 5.10 -2.85
N ASN A 51 -1.14 4.36 -3.92
CA ASN A 51 -0.16 3.49 -4.60
C ASN A 51 0.49 2.43 -3.69
N SER A 52 -0.11 2.18 -2.55
CA SER A 52 0.43 1.30 -1.50
C SER A 52 0.54 -0.17 -1.94
N ASN A 53 -0.23 -0.59 -2.95
CA ASN A 53 -0.10 -1.92 -3.56
C ASN A 53 1.24 -2.13 -4.27
N HIS A 54 1.92 -1.06 -4.65
CA HIS A 54 3.17 -1.12 -5.39
C HIS A 54 4.38 -0.71 -4.56
N TYR A 55 4.18 0.01 -3.42
CA TYR A 55 5.28 0.56 -2.65
C TYR A 55 5.11 0.35 -1.12
N ASP A 56 4.29 1.14 -0.43
CA ASP A 56 4.28 1.25 1.03
C ASP A 56 4.09 -0.06 1.76
N GLN A 57 3.20 -0.93 1.27
CA GLN A 57 3.01 -2.24 1.89
C GLN A 57 4.28 -3.08 1.92
N TYR A 58 5.18 -2.90 0.94
CA TYR A 58 6.44 -3.66 0.88
C TYR A 58 7.49 -3.06 1.80
N ILE A 59 7.50 -1.73 1.98
CA ILE A 59 8.33 -1.07 2.98
C ILE A 59 7.92 -1.54 4.38
N LEU A 60 6.62 -1.44 4.72
CA LEU A 60 6.07 -1.93 5.98
C LEU A 60 6.47 -3.39 6.26
N LYS A 61 6.10 -4.29 5.35
CA LYS A 61 6.39 -5.72 5.48
C LYS A 61 7.88 -6.01 5.56
N GLY A 62 8.68 -5.22 4.85
CA GLY A 62 10.12 -5.38 4.85
C GLY A 62 10.74 -5.02 6.20
N ILE A 63 10.35 -3.91 6.80
CA ILE A 63 10.81 -3.51 8.13
C ILE A 63 10.41 -4.58 9.16
N LEU A 64 9.17 -5.07 9.11
CA LEU A 64 8.70 -6.15 9.99
C LEU A 64 9.44 -7.48 9.79
N CYS A 65 10.01 -7.71 8.61
CA CYS A 65 10.89 -8.86 8.35
C CYS A 65 12.36 -8.60 8.69
N GLY A 66 12.73 -7.42 9.20
CA GLY A 66 14.11 -7.04 9.51
C GLY A 66 14.96 -6.65 8.30
N PHE A 67 14.34 -6.34 7.16
CA PHE A 67 15.05 -5.80 6.00
C PHE A 67 15.26 -4.29 6.12
N ASP A 68 16.35 -3.82 5.54
CA ASP A 68 16.60 -2.39 5.34
C ASP A 68 15.59 -1.80 4.35
N PRO A 69 14.78 -0.80 4.74
CA PRO A 69 13.78 -0.19 3.87
C PRO A 69 14.38 0.47 2.63
N LYS A 70 15.60 1.02 2.73
CA LYS A 70 16.31 1.60 1.58
C LYS A 70 16.58 0.58 0.47
N ARG A 71 16.95 -0.65 0.84
CA ARG A 71 17.17 -1.73 -0.15
C ARG A 71 15.88 -2.09 -0.89
N ILE A 72 14.75 -2.04 -0.21
CA ILE A 72 13.43 -2.31 -0.82
C ILE A 72 13.04 -1.15 -1.72
N ASN A 73 13.20 0.09 -1.25
CA ASN A 73 13.00 1.30 -2.04
C ASN A 73 13.79 1.24 -3.35
N ASP A 74 15.09 0.97 -3.27
CA ASP A 74 15.96 0.92 -4.45
C ASP A 74 15.59 -0.23 -5.40
N PHE A 75 15.12 -1.34 -4.85
CA PHE A 75 14.63 -2.46 -5.65
C PHE A 75 13.36 -2.08 -6.44
N ILE A 76 12.47 -1.32 -5.84
CA ILE A 76 11.20 -0.92 -6.47
C ILE A 76 11.41 0.30 -7.35
N ILE A 77 11.94 1.39 -6.80
CA ILE A 77 11.97 2.70 -7.47
C ILE A 77 13.14 2.80 -8.45
N VAL A 78 14.37 2.45 -8.01
CA VAL A 78 15.56 2.63 -8.84
C VAL A 78 15.66 1.54 -9.91
N LYS A 79 15.38 0.27 -9.51
CA LYS A 79 15.49 -0.87 -10.44
C LYS A 79 14.18 -1.20 -11.18
N GLY A 80 13.08 -0.55 -10.84
CA GLY A 80 11.77 -0.75 -11.48
C GLY A 80 11.17 -2.15 -11.25
N ASN A 81 11.57 -2.86 -10.20
CA ASN A 81 11.07 -4.20 -9.93
C ASN A 81 9.78 -4.17 -9.10
N PRO A 82 8.86 -5.09 -9.34
CA PRO A 82 7.68 -5.22 -8.48
C PRO A 82 8.09 -5.63 -7.05
N GLY A 83 7.58 -4.94 -6.03
CA GLY A 83 7.95 -5.17 -4.62
C GLY A 83 7.78 -6.61 -4.14
N TRP A 84 6.79 -7.34 -4.66
CA TRP A 84 6.55 -8.74 -4.32
C TRP A 84 7.67 -9.70 -4.74
N LYS A 85 8.56 -9.29 -5.66
CA LYS A 85 9.75 -10.06 -6.07
C LYS A 85 10.94 -9.88 -5.14
N PHE A 86 10.91 -8.91 -4.22
CA PHE A 86 12.04 -8.63 -3.33
C PHE A 86 12.37 -9.82 -2.42
N SER A 87 11.37 -10.37 -1.73
CA SER A 87 11.53 -11.56 -0.88
C SER A 87 10.21 -12.30 -0.70
N SER A 88 10.28 -13.64 -0.67
CA SER A 88 9.12 -14.48 -0.34
C SER A 88 8.64 -14.29 1.11
N LEU A 89 9.51 -13.81 2.01
CA LEU A 89 9.17 -13.53 3.41
C LEU A 89 8.10 -12.46 3.55
N LEU A 90 8.06 -11.47 2.64
CA LEU A 90 7.06 -10.40 2.66
C LEU A 90 5.63 -10.94 2.54
N ARG A 91 5.45 -12.11 1.90
CA ARG A 91 4.14 -12.77 1.79
C ARG A 91 3.64 -13.37 3.10
N LYS A 92 4.54 -13.58 4.09
CA LYS A 92 4.19 -14.13 5.40
C LYS A 92 3.60 -13.07 6.34
N ILE A 93 3.75 -11.78 6.00
CA ILE A 93 3.18 -10.68 6.77
C ILE A 93 1.80 -10.35 6.18
N PRO A 94 0.71 -10.75 6.86
CA PRO A 94 -0.64 -10.40 6.41
C PRO A 94 -0.87 -8.89 6.53
N LEU A 95 -1.54 -8.30 5.57
CA LEU A 95 -1.94 -6.90 5.61
C LEU A 95 -3.24 -6.73 4.83
N ASN A 96 -4.27 -6.22 5.47
CA ASN A 96 -5.53 -5.88 4.81
C ASN A 96 -5.36 -4.53 4.09
N ASN A 97 -4.59 -4.52 3.01
CA ASN A 97 -4.23 -3.29 2.31
C ASN A 97 -5.29 -2.90 1.30
N TYR A 98 -5.75 -1.67 1.36
CA TYR A 98 -6.60 -1.05 0.36
C TYR A 98 -5.87 0.12 -0.27
N ASP A 99 -5.66 0.05 -1.58
CA ASP A 99 -5.00 1.11 -2.35
C ASP A 99 -6.05 2.00 -2.99
N VAL A 100 -6.02 3.30 -2.69
CA VAL A 100 -6.97 4.26 -3.26
C VAL A 100 -6.64 4.65 -4.70
N MET A 101 -5.43 4.38 -5.18
CA MET A 101 -5.03 4.72 -6.56
C MET A 101 -5.80 3.93 -7.62
N LEU A 102 -6.20 2.69 -7.35
CA LEU A 102 -7.10 1.81 -8.14
C LEU A 102 -7.01 1.98 -9.67
N ASN A 103 -5.91 1.58 -10.28
CA ASN A 103 -5.72 1.59 -11.75
C ASN A 103 -5.81 2.98 -12.41
N LEU A 104 -5.55 4.05 -11.68
CA LEU A 104 -5.45 5.39 -12.25
C LEU A 104 -3.98 5.70 -12.51
N ASP A 105 -3.66 6.14 -13.72
CA ASP A 105 -2.31 6.58 -14.11
C ASP A 105 -1.99 7.99 -13.57
N LYS A 106 -2.61 8.40 -12.47
CA LYS A 106 -2.47 9.73 -11.90
C LYS A 106 -1.91 9.65 -10.49
N GLY A 107 -0.84 10.40 -10.24
CA GLY A 107 -0.23 10.52 -8.91
C GLY A 107 -1.09 11.34 -7.94
N LEU A 108 -0.77 11.27 -6.65
CA LEU A 108 -1.49 11.98 -5.59
C LEU A 108 -1.56 13.49 -5.85
N LYS A 109 -0.47 14.10 -6.33
CA LYS A 109 -0.39 15.53 -6.65
C LYS A 109 -1.37 15.96 -7.75
N TRP A 110 -1.71 15.07 -8.68
CA TRP A 110 -2.76 15.35 -9.65
C TRP A 110 -4.14 15.44 -8.99
N PHE A 111 -4.42 14.56 -8.02
CA PHE A 111 -5.67 14.62 -7.26
C PHE A 111 -5.74 15.87 -6.40
N GLU A 112 -4.67 16.24 -5.69
CA GLU A 112 -4.59 17.50 -4.93
C GLU A 112 -4.99 18.69 -5.80
N GLY A 113 -4.36 18.83 -6.96
CA GLY A 113 -4.66 19.91 -7.90
C GLY A 113 -6.10 19.86 -8.44
N SER A 114 -6.64 18.65 -8.73
CA SER A 114 -8.02 18.50 -9.21
C SER A 114 -9.08 18.81 -8.14
N MET A 115 -8.73 18.63 -6.85
CA MET A 115 -9.57 18.99 -5.71
C MET A 115 -9.47 20.48 -5.33
N GLY A 116 -8.56 21.23 -5.96
CA GLY A 116 -8.30 22.62 -5.64
C GLY A 116 -7.44 22.82 -4.40
N ASN A 117 -6.76 21.77 -3.94
CA ASN A 117 -5.85 21.81 -2.81
C ASN A 117 -4.50 22.39 -3.21
N ASN A 118 -3.77 22.95 -2.23
CA ASN A 118 -2.41 23.41 -2.46
C ASN A 118 -1.46 22.22 -2.53
N ILE A 119 -0.86 22.01 -3.69
CA ILE A 119 0.17 20.99 -3.88
C ILE A 119 1.38 21.35 -3.02
N LYS A 120 1.77 20.44 -2.13
CA LYS A 120 2.98 20.57 -1.33
C LYS A 120 4.02 19.57 -1.82
N GLU A 121 5.25 20.02 -1.86
CA GLU A 121 6.42 19.19 -2.12
C GLU A 121 7.43 19.40 -0.97
N THR A 122 8.20 18.36 -0.67
CA THR A 122 9.28 18.50 0.31
C THR A 122 10.47 19.18 -0.33
N GLY A 123 11.12 20.07 0.42
CA GLY A 123 12.42 20.63 0.05
C GLY A 123 13.60 19.70 0.35
N VAL A 124 13.34 18.55 1.00
CA VAL A 124 14.36 17.58 1.40
C VAL A 124 14.62 16.59 0.25
N PRO A 125 15.80 16.60 -0.39
CA PRO A 125 16.12 15.68 -1.48
C PRO A 125 16.18 14.23 -0.99
N PHE A 126 15.57 13.28 -1.72
CA PHE A 126 15.57 11.86 -1.36
C PHE A 126 16.91 11.14 -1.58
N ASP A 127 17.84 11.78 -2.28
CA ASP A 127 19.20 11.26 -2.58
C ASP A 127 20.26 11.73 -1.57
N ILE A 128 19.88 12.36 -0.47
CA ILE A 128 20.78 12.76 0.60
C ILE A 128 21.64 11.57 1.07
N ASP A 129 22.96 11.74 1.00
CA ASP A 129 23.94 10.72 1.40
C ASP A 129 24.47 10.94 2.83
N ARG A 130 23.58 11.24 3.76
CA ARG A 130 23.82 11.37 5.20
C ARG A 130 22.50 11.20 5.96
N LYS A 131 22.57 11.06 7.26
CA LYS A 131 21.36 11.18 8.10
C LYS A 131 20.72 12.55 7.97
N LEU A 132 19.41 12.57 8.05
CA LEU A 132 18.63 13.79 8.07
C LEU A 132 18.92 14.59 9.35
N THR A 133 18.94 15.90 9.24
CA THR A 133 18.92 16.80 10.40
C THR A 133 17.54 16.82 11.04
N GLU A 134 17.44 17.29 12.29
CA GLU A 134 16.15 17.44 12.97
C GLU A 134 15.16 18.34 12.18
N ALA A 135 15.68 19.39 11.54
CA ALA A 135 14.87 20.28 10.71
C ALA A 135 14.32 19.57 9.46
N GLU A 136 15.16 18.77 8.78
CA GLU A 136 14.76 17.97 7.62
C GLU A 136 13.76 16.88 8.01
N ILE A 137 13.96 16.23 9.16
CA ILE A 137 12.98 15.27 9.71
C ILE A 137 11.65 15.97 9.96
N ALA A 138 11.65 17.13 10.62
CA ALA A 138 10.43 17.86 10.90
C ALA A 138 9.70 18.32 9.62
N GLU A 139 10.44 18.70 8.59
CA GLU A 139 9.88 19.05 7.27
C GLU A 139 9.29 17.82 6.60
N THR A 140 10.01 16.69 6.55
CA THR A 140 9.55 15.44 5.95
C THR A 140 8.30 14.90 6.66
N VAL A 141 8.25 14.99 7.99
CA VAL A 141 7.05 14.61 8.76
C VAL A 141 5.84 15.43 8.34
N LYS A 142 5.99 16.77 8.21
CA LYS A 142 4.88 17.64 7.77
C LYS A 142 4.42 17.30 6.34
N TYR A 143 5.36 16.94 5.47
CA TYR A 143 5.08 16.52 4.11
C TYR A 143 4.31 15.20 4.11
N CYS A 144 4.80 14.18 4.81
CA CYS A 144 4.16 12.87 4.91
C CYS A 144 2.76 12.95 5.56
N ILE A 145 2.57 13.79 6.61
CA ILE A 145 1.24 14.06 7.17
C ILE A 145 0.29 14.60 6.10
N HIS A 146 0.76 15.57 5.31
CA HIS A 146 -0.04 16.14 4.24
C HIS A 146 -0.44 15.07 3.21
N ASP A 147 0.48 14.21 2.78
CA ASP A 147 0.20 13.16 1.81
C ASP A 147 -0.81 12.13 2.36
N VAL A 148 -0.74 11.78 3.66
CA VAL A 148 -1.76 10.94 4.31
C VAL A 148 -3.13 11.65 4.37
N GLU A 149 -3.18 12.95 4.69
CA GLU A 149 -4.41 13.74 4.69
C GLU A 149 -5.03 13.79 3.28
N GLN A 150 -4.22 14.00 2.24
CA GLN A 150 -4.70 13.96 0.85
C GLN A 150 -5.19 12.56 0.45
N THR A 151 -4.55 11.51 0.92
CA THR A 151 -5.01 10.13 0.73
C THR A 151 -6.39 9.90 1.37
N ILE A 152 -6.63 10.47 2.57
CA ILE A 152 -7.96 10.45 3.20
C ILE A 152 -8.99 11.17 2.34
N GLU A 153 -8.68 12.34 1.80
CA GLU A 153 -9.60 13.09 0.95
C GLU A 153 -9.93 12.33 -0.34
N VAL A 154 -8.94 11.75 -1.01
CA VAL A 154 -9.15 10.90 -2.19
C VAL A 154 -10.03 9.69 -1.82
N PHE A 155 -9.79 9.05 -0.68
CA PHE A 155 -10.61 7.95 -0.19
C PHE A 155 -12.07 8.38 0.02
N LEU A 156 -12.30 9.55 0.63
CA LEU A 156 -13.65 10.06 0.89
C LEU A 156 -14.41 10.35 -0.41
N GLN A 157 -13.75 10.91 -1.40
CA GLN A 157 -14.36 11.12 -2.73
C GLN A 157 -14.68 9.81 -3.44
N ARG A 158 -13.92 8.75 -3.17
CA ARG A 158 -14.06 7.42 -3.78
C ARG A 158 -14.69 6.38 -2.84
N LYS A 159 -15.37 6.85 -1.80
CA LYS A 159 -15.98 5.99 -0.78
C LYS A 159 -16.94 4.95 -1.37
N GLU A 160 -17.66 5.29 -2.42
CA GLU A 160 -18.57 4.36 -3.10
C GLU A 160 -17.82 3.20 -3.76
N GLU A 161 -16.61 3.43 -4.28
CA GLU A 161 -15.78 2.35 -4.83
C GLU A 161 -15.29 1.40 -3.73
N PHE A 162 -14.93 1.95 -2.57
CA PHE A 162 -14.56 1.16 -1.39
C PHE A 162 -15.76 0.33 -0.89
N ASN A 163 -16.94 0.96 -0.78
CA ASN A 163 -18.17 0.27 -0.37
C ASN A 163 -18.51 -0.87 -1.34
N GLY A 164 -18.46 -0.61 -2.64
CA GLY A 164 -18.67 -1.63 -3.66
C GLY A 164 -17.66 -2.79 -3.56
N ARG A 165 -16.38 -2.49 -3.26
CA ARG A 165 -15.38 -3.53 -3.01
C ARG A 165 -15.71 -4.34 -1.76
N LEU A 166 -16.12 -3.70 -0.67
CA LEU A 166 -16.48 -4.37 0.57
C LEU A 166 -17.69 -5.31 0.37
N GLU A 167 -18.68 -4.91 -0.43
CA GLU A 167 -19.79 -5.79 -0.81
C GLU A 167 -19.31 -7.01 -1.61
N LEU A 168 -18.37 -6.84 -2.55
CA LEU A 168 -17.77 -7.97 -3.25
C LEU A 168 -17.00 -8.90 -2.30
N VAL A 169 -16.30 -8.36 -1.29
CA VAL A 169 -15.65 -9.17 -0.25
C VAL A 169 -16.68 -9.96 0.55
N LYS A 170 -17.79 -9.34 0.95
CA LYS A 170 -18.89 -10.04 1.65
C LYS A 170 -19.46 -11.19 0.81
N LEU A 171 -19.72 -10.95 -0.47
CA LEU A 171 -20.17 -11.98 -1.41
C LEU A 171 -19.15 -13.11 -1.54
N ALA A 172 -17.85 -12.79 -1.63
CA ALA A 172 -16.77 -13.77 -1.73
C ALA A 172 -16.67 -14.65 -0.46
N CYS A 173 -17.07 -14.13 0.71
CA CYS A 173 -17.13 -14.89 1.96
C CYS A 173 -18.29 -15.89 2.00
N LYS A 174 -19.25 -15.85 1.07
CA LYS A 174 -20.36 -16.84 0.93
C LYS A 174 -21.12 -17.12 2.24
N GLY A 175 -21.43 -16.06 2.99
CA GLY A 175 -22.14 -16.16 4.28
C GLY A 175 -21.28 -16.61 5.46
N LYS A 176 -19.97 -16.85 5.25
CA LYS A 176 -19.01 -17.09 6.35
C LYS A 176 -18.61 -15.76 7.01
N ALA A 177 -17.82 -15.85 8.08
CA ALA A 177 -17.24 -14.66 8.72
C ALA A 177 -16.48 -13.80 7.69
N LEU A 178 -16.57 -12.48 7.84
CA LEU A 178 -15.93 -11.52 6.94
C LEU A 178 -14.40 -11.67 6.97
N ASP A 179 -13.82 -12.02 5.84
CA ASP A 179 -12.37 -12.11 5.64
C ASP A 179 -11.86 -10.81 5.00
N LEU A 180 -11.36 -9.90 5.83
CA LEU A 180 -10.82 -8.62 5.37
C LEU A 180 -9.54 -8.76 4.54
N SER A 181 -8.84 -9.90 4.57
CA SER A 181 -7.66 -10.12 3.74
C SER A 181 -7.99 -10.06 2.24
N LEU A 182 -9.24 -10.33 1.88
CA LEU A 182 -9.73 -10.26 0.52
C LEU A 182 -9.81 -8.81 -0.02
N ILE A 183 -9.76 -7.78 0.84
CA ILE A 183 -9.79 -6.38 0.40
C ILE A 183 -8.60 -6.02 -0.51
N SER A 184 -7.47 -6.69 -0.31
CA SER A 184 -6.24 -6.51 -1.09
C SER A 184 -6.30 -7.16 -2.50
N LYS A 185 -7.32 -7.98 -2.77
CA LYS A 185 -7.47 -8.65 -4.06
C LYS A 185 -7.94 -7.69 -5.13
N THR A 186 -7.53 -7.93 -6.38
CA THR A 186 -8.06 -7.16 -7.52
C THR A 186 -9.53 -7.50 -7.78
N LYS A 187 -10.25 -6.61 -8.49
CA LYS A 187 -11.65 -6.88 -8.89
C LYS A 187 -11.80 -8.24 -9.61
N PRO A 188 -10.98 -8.58 -10.62
CA PRO A 188 -11.07 -9.90 -11.27
C PRO A 188 -10.85 -11.07 -10.30
N GLN A 189 -9.91 -10.96 -9.34
CA GLN A 189 -9.67 -12.00 -8.35
C GLN A 189 -10.88 -12.19 -7.42
N LEU A 190 -11.50 -11.10 -6.96
CA LEU A 190 -12.72 -11.17 -6.15
C LEU A 190 -13.88 -11.78 -6.94
N THR A 191 -14.07 -11.36 -8.20
CA THR A 191 -15.09 -11.92 -9.08
C THR A 191 -14.90 -13.43 -9.28
N ALA A 192 -13.65 -13.86 -9.50
CA ALA A 192 -13.34 -15.29 -9.63
C ALA A 192 -13.72 -16.09 -8.37
N ILE A 193 -13.45 -15.53 -7.17
CA ILE A 193 -13.83 -16.17 -5.89
C ILE A 193 -15.35 -16.23 -5.74
N VAL A 194 -16.08 -15.15 -6.07
CA VAL A 194 -17.55 -15.13 -6.00
C VAL A 194 -18.18 -16.17 -6.92
N LEU A 195 -17.63 -16.32 -8.13
CA LEU A 195 -18.14 -17.24 -9.16
C LEU A 195 -17.59 -18.67 -9.05
N ASP A 196 -16.76 -18.99 -8.04
CA ASP A 196 -16.01 -20.25 -7.96
C ASP A 196 -15.20 -20.58 -9.24
N ALA A 197 -14.74 -19.54 -9.92
CA ALA A 197 -13.96 -19.71 -11.13
C ALA A 197 -12.55 -20.20 -10.77
N HIS A 198 -12.22 -21.37 -11.24
CA HIS A 198 -10.87 -21.93 -11.15
C HIS A 198 -10.14 -21.70 -12.47
N ARG A 199 -8.86 -21.31 -12.38
CA ARG A 199 -7.99 -21.32 -13.55
C ARG A 199 -7.93 -22.76 -14.05
N GLN A 200 -8.40 -23.03 -15.25
CA GLN A 200 -8.09 -24.28 -15.91
C GLN A 200 -6.57 -24.34 -16.00
N GLY A 201 -5.96 -25.44 -15.55
CA GLY A 201 -4.53 -25.66 -15.73
C GLY A 201 -4.18 -25.45 -17.20
N ASP A 202 -2.98 -24.96 -17.48
CA ASP A 202 -2.47 -24.84 -18.84
C ASP A 202 -2.68 -26.20 -19.54
N ARG A 203 -3.75 -26.29 -20.32
CA ARG A 203 -3.89 -27.29 -21.33
C ARG A 203 -3.08 -26.76 -22.51
N GLY A 204 -1.75 -26.91 -22.38
CA GLY A 204 -0.79 -26.42 -23.37
C GLY A 204 -0.99 -26.96 -24.78
N ASP A 205 -1.88 -27.92 -24.95
CA ASP A 205 -2.06 -28.68 -26.21
C ASP A 205 -3.43 -28.45 -26.87
N GLU A 206 -4.35 -27.64 -26.30
CA GLU A 206 -5.67 -27.43 -26.90
C GLU A 206 -5.69 -26.49 -28.12
N PHE A 207 -4.55 -25.85 -28.44
CA PHE A 207 -4.44 -24.96 -29.60
C PHE A 207 -3.29 -25.29 -30.56
N ASP A 208 -2.64 -26.42 -30.42
CA ASP A 208 -1.79 -26.97 -31.48
C ASP A 208 -2.70 -27.53 -32.61
N ILE A 209 -3.12 -26.62 -33.49
CA ILE A 209 -3.75 -27.01 -34.74
C ILE A 209 -2.60 -27.36 -35.66
N ASP A 210 -2.37 -28.69 -35.84
CA ASP A 210 -1.55 -29.19 -36.91
C ASP A 210 -2.22 -28.82 -38.25
N PHE A 211 -1.67 -27.81 -38.92
CA PHE A 211 -2.05 -27.54 -40.31
C PHE A 211 -1.46 -28.66 -41.19
N PRO A 212 -2.26 -29.45 -41.90
CA PRO A 212 -1.73 -30.40 -42.84
C PRO A 212 -0.97 -29.67 -43.95
N ASN A 213 0.27 -30.10 -44.22
CA ASN A 213 1.10 -29.63 -45.31
C ASN A 213 0.43 -29.87 -46.69
#